data_9058813f9020480882059f64d73c8fb2
#
_entry.id   9058813f9020480882059f64d73c8fb2
#
_cell.length_a   1.000
_cell.length_b   1.000
_cell.length_c   1.000
_cell.angle_alpha   90.00
_cell.angle_beta   90.00
_cell.angle_gamma   90.00
#
_symmetry.space_group_name_H-M   'P 1'
#
loop_
_entity.id
_entity.type
_entity.pdbx_description
1 polymer ?
#
loop_
_entity_poly.entity_id
_entity_poly.type
_entity_poly.pdbx_seq_one_letter_code
_entity_poly.pdbx_strand_id
1 'polypeptide(L)'
;MQLTYFNFYKNFFKESLGGYKMKIWKKVLKLAIVGVAVLALAACENKTEEAKPESQAPAQETTAKARTVQEIKDSGIIRIGVFTDKAPFGYVDENGKNQGYDVYFTNRLAKDLGVKVEYISLDPASRVEYAETGKADIVAANFTVTPERAEKVDFSLPYMKVSLGVVSPDKAVIKSIDELKDKTLIVSKGTTAEYYFSKNYPEVKLQKYDSYADAYNALLDGRGDAFSTDNTEVLAWAKANPGFTVGIDSLGDVDTIAVAVQKGNKDLLDWINNEIKELGKENFFHEAYKATLEPIYGDSADP
;
A
#
# COMPACT_ATOMS: atom_id res chain seq x y z
N MET A 1 21.83 14.42 16.88
CA MET A 1 21.01 13.26 16.42
C MET A 1 19.85 13.66 15.53
N GLN A 2 19.13 14.76 15.80
CA GLN A 2 18.02 15.27 14.95
C GLN A 2 18.39 15.67 13.51
N LEU A 3 19.61 16.13 13.27
CA LEU A 3 20.07 16.52 11.92
C LEU A 3 20.28 15.33 10.96
N THR A 4 20.55 14.15 11.48
CA THR A 4 20.82 12.94 10.69
C THR A 4 19.53 12.34 10.14
N TYR A 5 18.43 12.36 10.90
CA TYR A 5 17.13 11.87 10.46
C TYR A 5 16.46 12.80 9.45
N PHE A 6 16.61 14.12 9.63
CA PHE A 6 16.07 15.11 8.67
C PHE A 6 16.74 14.99 7.29
N ASN A 7 18.05 14.71 7.26
CA ASN A 7 18.76 14.46 6.01
C ASN A 7 18.40 13.08 5.39
N PHE A 8 18.02 12.09 6.20
CA PHE A 8 17.58 10.77 5.74
C PHE A 8 16.29 10.88 4.91
N TYR A 9 15.26 11.55 5.43
CA TYR A 9 14.00 11.73 4.69
C TYR A 9 14.17 12.61 3.45
N LYS A 10 14.97 13.67 3.54
CA LYS A 10 15.23 14.54 2.40
C LYS A 10 16.00 13.83 1.27
N ASN A 11 16.89 12.91 1.62
CA ASN A 11 17.61 12.10 0.64
C ASN A 11 16.75 10.94 0.13
N PHE A 12 15.96 10.27 0.98
CA PHE A 12 15.04 9.21 0.60
C PHE A 12 14.05 9.67 -0.48
N PHE A 13 13.40 10.81 -0.30
CA PHE A 13 12.49 11.37 -1.30
C PHE A 13 13.22 11.99 -2.51
N LYS A 14 14.43 12.50 -2.34
CA LYS A 14 15.21 13.10 -3.42
C LYS A 14 15.87 12.06 -4.34
N GLU A 15 16.27 10.92 -3.81
CA GLU A 15 16.90 9.83 -4.59
C GLU A 15 15.89 8.86 -5.19
N SER A 16 14.78 8.59 -4.53
CA SER A 16 13.63 7.88 -5.11
C SER A 16 13.00 8.63 -6.29
N LEU A 17 13.15 9.95 -6.35
CA LEU A 17 12.55 10.82 -7.35
C LEU A 17 13.54 11.42 -8.38
N GLY A 18 14.83 11.17 -8.29
CA GLY A 18 15.81 11.97 -9.03
C GLY A 18 16.92 11.27 -9.82
N GLY A 19 16.90 9.98 -10.09
CA GLY A 19 18.08 9.22 -10.56
C GLY A 19 18.03 8.45 -11.86
N TYR A 20 16.96 8.42 -12.66
CA TYR A 20 17.00 7.80 -13.98
C TYR A 20 17.32 8.83 -15.08
N LYS A 21 18.55 9.34 -15.09
CA LYS A 21 19.09 9.94 -16.30
C LYS A 21 19.42 8.85 -17.31
N MET A 22 18.59 8.81 -18.38
CA MET A 22 18.85 8.11 -19.64
C MET A 22 20.27 8.37 -20.16
N LYS A 23 21.17 7.42 -19.95
CA LYS A 23 22.39 7.24 -20.74
C LYS A 23 22.62 5.75 -20.89
N ILE A 24 22.14 5.18 -21.95
CA ILE A 24 22.67 4.02 -22.67
C ILE A 24 21.63 3.65 -23.75
N TRP A 25 21.57 4.41 -24.82
CA TRP A 25 21.05 3.89 -26.10
C TRP A 25 21.65 4.67 -27.28
N LYS A 26 22.94 4.52 -27.45
CA LYS A 26 23.64 4.87 -28.72
C LYS A 26 24.86 3.99 -28.92
N LYS A 27 24.71 2.68 -28.97
CA LYS A 27 25.72 1.76 -29.51
C LYS A 27 25.15 0.33 -29.52
N VAL A 28 24.28 -0.01 -30.41
CA VAL A 28 24.17 -1.33 -31.10
C VAL A 28 23.12 -1.16 -32.18
N LEU A 29 23.53 -0.55 -33.28
CA LEU A 29 22.79 -0.63 -34.53
C LEU A 29 23.83 -0.64 -35.64
N LYS A 30 24.46 -1.79 -35.87
CA LYS A 30 25.14 -2.16 -37.13
C LYS A 30 25.52 -3.62 -37.08
N LEU A 31 25.20 -4.34 -38.19
CA LEU A 31 25.41 -5.77 -38.53
C LEU A 31 24.25 -6.67 -38.01
N ALA A 32 23.42 -7.26 -38.86
CA ALA A 32 23.73 -7.99 -40.09
C ALA A 32 22.43 -8.13 -40.91
N ILE A 33 22.45 -7.62 -42.11
CA ILE A 33 21.63 -8.07 -43.25
C ILE A 33 22.57 -8.90 -44.11
N VAL A 34 22.32 -10.16 -44.32
CA VAL A 34 22.66 -10.94 -45.53
C VAL A 34 22.14 -12.36 -45.42
N GLY A 35 21.26 -12.72 -46.35
CA GLY A 35 21.21 -14.00 -47.07
C GLY A 35 20.40 -15.10 -46.38
N VAL A 36 19.51 -15.81 -46.97
CA VAL A 36 19.41 -16.34 -48.33
C VAL A 36 18.01 -16.88 -48.51
N ALA A 37 17.36 -16.55 -49.60
CA ALA A 37 16.22 -17.26 -50.14
C ALA A 37 16.74 -18.56 -50.80
N VAL A 38 15.95 -19.65 -50.76
CA VAL A 38 15.73 -20.57 -51.93
C VAL A 38 14.88 -21.76 -51.49
N LEU A 39 13.69 -21.88 -52.12
CA LEU A 39 12.98 -23.01 -52.71
C LEU A 39 12.71 -24.33 -51.90
N ALA A 40 11.44 -24.69 -51.78
CA ALA A 40 10.89 -25.77 -52.61
C ALA A 40 9.37 -25.86 -52.45
N LEU A 41 8.69 -25.84 -53.60
CA LEU A 41 7.29 -26.20 -53.79
C LEU A 41 7.11 -27.71 -53.58
N ALA A 42 6.11 -28.11 -52.82
CA ALA A 42 5.37 -29.33 -53.00
C ALA A 42 3.93 -29.13 -52.56
N ALA A 43 3.04 -29.18 -53.49
CA ALA A 43 1.60 -29.13 -53.33
C ALA A 43 1.11 -30.41 -52.63
N CYS A 44 0.20 -30.23 -51.67
CA CYS A 44 -0.87 -31.17 -51.42
C CYS A 44 -2.07 -30.42 -50.82
N GLU A 45 -3.12 -30.45 -51.57
CA GLU A 45 -4.46 -30.01 -51.32
C GLU A 45 -5.05 -30.76 -50.12
N ASN A 46 -5.52 -30.03 -49.07
CA ASN A 46 -6.65 -30.51 -48.29
C ASN A 46 -7.26 -29.37 -47.45
N LYS A 47 -8.54 -29.18 -47.69
CA LYS A 47 -9.63 -28.62 -46.91
C LYS A 47 -9.30 -27.65 -45.76
N THR A 48 -9.68 -26.42 -45.98
CA THR A 48 -9.92 -25.36 -45.00
C THR A 48 -11.03 -25.81 -44.06
N GLU A 49 -10.69 -26.10 -42.83
CA GLU A 49 -11.60 -26.00 -41.66
C GLU A 49 -11.19 -24.74 -40.89
N GLU A 50 -12.06 -23.74 -40.88
CA GLU A 50 -11.92 -22.50 -40.09
C GLU A 50 -11.88 -22.88 -38.62
N ALA A 51 -10.71 -22.83 -38.01
CA ALA A 51 -10.56 -22.87 -36.57
C ALA A 51 -11.13 -21.56 -35.98
N LYS A 52 -12.32 -21.67 -35.41
CA LYS A 52 -12.93 -20.67 -34.54
C LYS A 52 -11.96 -20.32 -33.42
N PRO A 53 -11.70 -19.04 -33.08
CA PRO A 53 -10.85 -18.73 -31.94
C PRO A 53 -11.54 -19.25 -30.68
N GLU A 54 -10.89 -20.18 -30.03
CA GLU A 54 -11.27 -20.69 -28.72
C GLU A 54 -11.20 -19.50 -27.73
N SER A 55 -12.37 -19.07 -27.27
CA SER A 55 -12.48 -18.11 -26.19
C SER A 55 -11.82 -18.73 -24.97
N GLN A 56 -10.63 -18.23 -24.62
CA GLN A 56 -10.02 -18.53 -23.34
C GLN A 56 -10.98 -18.03 -22.25
N ALA A 57 -11.65 -18.97 -21.59
CA ALA A 57 -12.38 -18.70 -20.36
C ALA A 57 -11.43 -18.02 -19.36
N PRO A 58 -11.87 -17.00 -18.62
CA PRO A 58 -11.05 -16.40 -17.58
C PRO A 58 -10.61 -17.50 -16.61
N ALA A 59 -9.30 -17.58 -16.35
CA ALA A 59 -8.76 -18.49 -15.36
C ALA A 59 -9.50 -18.24 -14.05
N GLN A 60 -10.26 -19.22 -13.57
CA GLN A 60 -10.79 -19.18 -12.20
C GLN A 60 -9.60 -19.12 -11.27
N GLU A 61 -9.38 -17.98 -10.64
CA GLU A 61 -8.46 -17.88 -9.51
C GLU A 61 -8.97 -18.80 -8.40
N THR A 62 -8.29 -19.93 -8.26
CA THR A 62 -8.58 -20.88 -7.17
C THR A 62 -8.12 -20.21 -5.89
N THR A 63 -9.07 -19.80 -5.03
CA THR A 63 -8.76 -19.33 -3.68
C THR A 63 -7.98 -20.42 -2.95
N ALA A 64 -6.75 -20.11 -2.53
CA ALA A 64 -5.97 -21.03 -1.72
C ALA A 64 -6.66 -21.17 -0.36
N LYS A 65 -6.65 -22.38 0.19
CA LYS A 65 -7.16 -22.62 1.53
C LYS A 65 -6.34 -21.80 2.54
N ALA A 66 -7.03 -21.13 3.46
CA ALA A 66 -6.40 -20.43 4.57
C ALA A 66 -5.49 -21.36 5.36
N ARG A 67 -4.26 -20.91 5.66
CA ARG A 67 -3.34 -21.66 6.50
C ARG A 67 -3.64 -21.44 7.97
N THR A 68 -3.64 -22.52 8.74
CA THR A 68 -3.74 -22.48 10.20
C THR A 68 -2.43 -22.00 10.82
N VAL A 69 -2.45 -21.63 12.10
CA VAL A 69 -1.26 -21.29 12.90
C VAL A 69 -0.22 -22.42 12.84
N GLN A 70 -0.69 -23.68 12.95
CA GLN A 70 0.22 -24.84 12.90
C GLN A 70 0.84 -25.01 11.50
N GLU A 71 0.07 -24.88 10.42
CA GLU A 71 0.59 -24.96 9.05
C GLU A 71 1.61 -23.84 8.76
N ILE A 72 1.43 -22.63 9.33
CA ILE A 72 2.39 -21.54 9.24
C ILE A 72 3.67 -21.89 10.00
N LYS A 73 3.56 -22.39 11.24
CA LYS A 73 4.71 -22.82 12.04
C LYS A 73 5.50 -23.94 11.37
N ASP A 74 4.81 -24.94 10.84
CA ASP A 74 5.44 -26.09 10.15
C ASP A 74 6.17 -25.66 8.87
N SER A 75 5.66 -24.65 8.17
CA SER A 75 6.32 -24.08 7.00
C SER A 75 7.53 -23.21 7.34
N GLY A 76 7.63 -22.73 8.58
CA GLY A 76 8.66 -21.82 9.05
C GLY A 76 8.56 -20.38 8.49
N ILE A 77 7.48 -20.05 7.77
CA ILE A 77 7.30 -18.76 7.10
C ILE A 77 5.85 -18.29 7.23
N ILE A 78 5.66 -17.02 7.61
CA ILE A 78 4.40 -16.29 7.49
C ILE A 78 4.49 -15.28 6.35
N ARG A 79 3.48 -15.27 5.46
CA ARG A 79 3.35 -14.35 4.33
C ARG A 79 2.51 -13.14 4.75
N ILE A 80 3.09 -11.95 4.68
CA ILE A 80 2.48 -10.72 5.19
C ILE A 80 2.38 -9.68 4.09
N GLY A 81 1.16 -9.29 3.72
CA GLY A 81 0.89 -8.19 2.82
C GLY A 81 1.10 -6.85 3.51
N VAL A 82 1.99 -6.01 2.98
CA VAL A 82 2.33 -4.69 3.51
C VAL A 82 2.47 -3.67 2.39
N PHE A 83 2.36 -2.39 2.73
CA PHE A 83 2.81 -1.33 1.83
C PHE A 83 4.34 -1.25 1.79
N THR A 84 4.85 -0.77 0.67
CA THR A 84 6.29 -0.54 0.46
C THR A 84 6.61 0.91 0.07
N ASP A 85 5.59 1.77 0.01
CA ASP A 85 5.64 3.17 -0.44
C ASP A 85 4.83 4.13 0.45
N LYS A 86 4.37 3.67 1.61
CA LYS A 86 3.55 4.44 2.56
C LYS A 86 4.31 4.67 3.89
N ALA A 87 5.34 5.52 3.86
CA ALA A 87 6.03 5.93 5.10
C ALA A 87 5.12 6.82 5.96
N PRO A 88 5.10 6.66 7.29
CA PRO A 88 5.94 5.81 8.14
C PRO A 88 5.36 4.44 8.49
N PHE A 89 4.28 4.00 7.83
CA PHE A 89 3.54 2.77 8.19
C PHE A 89 4.14 1.52 7.55
N GLY A 90 4.33 1.52 6.23
CA GLY A 90 4.99 0.44 5.48
C GLY A 90 5.77 1.02 4.31
N TYR A 91 7.08 0.88 4.30
CA TYR A 91 7.96 1.38 3.25
C TYR A 91 9.25 0.54 3.15
N VAL A 92 9.95 0.68 2.03
CA VAL A 92 11.27 0.07 1.84
C VAL A 92 12.34 1.14 2.03
N ASP A 93 13.32 0.87 2.88
CA ASP A 93 14.44 1.78 3.12
C ASP A 93 15.49 1.71 2.00
N GLU A 94 16.54 2.56 2.09
CA GLU A 94 17.64 2.62 1.12
C GLU A 94 18.43 1.31 0.97
N ASN A 95 18.34 0.40 1.95
CA ASN A 95 18.98 -0.90 1.95
C ASN A 95 18.05 -2.01 1.41
N GLY A 96 16.87 -1.65 0.92
CA GLY A 96 15.87 -2.60 0.43
C GLY A 96 15.12 -3.36 1.53
N LYS A 97 15.13 -2.87 2.78
CA LYS A 97 14.43 -3.51 3.91
C LYS A 97 13.08 -2.88 4.15
N ASN A 98 12.08 -3.72 4.42
CA ASN A 98 10.79 -3.26 4.87
C ASN A 98 10.89 -2.63 6.26
N GLN A 99 10.28 -1.45 6.44
CA GLN A 99 10.29 -0.63 7.63
C GLN A 99 8.90 -0.03 7.88
N GLY A 100 8.70 0.53 9.07
CA GLY A 100 7.49 1.26 9.44
C GLY A 100 6.70 0.59 10.56
N TYR A 101 5.62 1.23 10.98
CA TYR A 101 4.81 0.82 12.13
C TYR A 101 4.19 -0.56 11.94
N ASP A 102 3.57 -0.83 10.78
CA ASP A 102 2.98 -2.12 10.45
C ASP A 102 4.05 -3.22 10.39
N VAL A 103 5.23 -2.89 9.85
CA VAL A 103 6.36 -3.82 9.75
C VAL A 103 6.93 -4.12 11.14
N TYR A 104 7.03 -3.11 12.02
CA TYR A 104 7.49 -3.29 13.40
C TYR A 104 6.56 -4.26 14.16
N PHE A 105 5.25 -4.07 14.04
CA PHE A 105 4.25 -4.92 14.64
C PHE A 105 4.30 -6.35 14.08
N THR A 106 4.32 -6.52 12.78
CA THR A 106 4.29 -7.85 12.14
C THR A 106 5.58 -8.63 12.33
N ASN A 107 6.75 -7.98 12.47
CA ASN A 107 7.98 -8.63 12.90
C ASN A 107 7.85 -9.23 14.30
N ARG A 108 7.13 -8.56 15.21
CA ARG A 108 6.85 -9.11 16.54
C ARG A 108 5.93 -10.34 16.45
N LEU A 109 4.86 -10.28 15.65
CA LEU A 109 3.98 -11.45 15.43
C LEU A 109 4.77 -12.66 14.90
N ALA A 110 5.62 -12.46 13.90
CA ALA A 110 6.43 -13.54 13.34
C ALA A 110 7.43 -14.12 14.36
N LYS A 111 8.04 -13.26 15.19
CA LYS A 111 8.93 -13.68 16.27
C LYS A 111 8.20 -14.55 17.29
N ASP A 112 6.99 -14.17 17.69
CA ASP A 112 6.20 -14.88 18.70
C ASP A 112 5.63 -16.20 18.13
N LEU A 113 5.36 -16.26 16.80
CA LEU A 113 5.09 -17.52 16.09
C LEU A 113 6.33 -18.42 15.95
N GLY A 114 7.53 -17.90 16.05
CA GLY A 114 8.77 -18.62 15.83
C GLY A 114 9.08 -18.90 14.35
N VAL A 115 8.63 -18.01 13.43
CA VAL A 115 8.78 -18.16 11.98
C VAL A 115 9.47 -16.94 11.35
N LYS A 116 9.90 -17.09 10.09
CA LYS A 116 10.40 -15.98 9.28
C LYS A 116 9.25 -15.24 8.60
N VAL A 117 9.47 -13.97 8.27
CA VAL A 117 8.52 -13.18 7.46
C VAL A 117 8.91 -13.24 5.99
N GLU A 118 7.90 -13.45 5.15
CA GLU A 118 7.91 -13.13 3.74
C GLU A 118 6.98 -11.95 3.52
N TYR A 119 7.54 -10.76 3.26
CA TYR A 119 6.76 -9.57 2.95
C TYR A 119 6.33 -9.56 1.48
N ILE A 120 5.04 -9.30 1.26
CA ILE A 120 4.42 -9.19 -0.05
C ILE A 120 3.98 -7.74 -0.22
N SER A 121 4.59 -7.04 -1.20
CA SER A 121 4.20 -5.69 -1.56
C SER A 121 2.80 -5.69 -2.19
N LEU A 122 1.97 -4.75 -1.79
CA LEU A 122 0.62 -4.61 -2.32
C LEU A 122 0.23 -3.13 -2.47
N ASP A 123 -0.72 -2.88 -3.37
CA ASP A 123 -1.39 -1.60 -3.53
C ASP A 123 -2.65 -1.54 -2.64
N PRO A 124 -3.17 -0.33 -2.34
CA PRO A 124 -4.34 -0.21 -1.46
C PRO A 124 -5.56 -0.99 -1.97
N ALA A 125 -5.78 -1.06 -3.29
CA ALA A 125 -6.91 -1.77 -3.90
C ALA A 125 -6.80 -3.30 -3.76
N SER A 126 -5.60 -3.86 -3.71
CA SER A 126 -5.35 -5.31 -3.67
C SER A 126 -5.42 -5.92 -2.26
N ARG A 127 -5.53 -5.12 -1.19
CA ARG A 127 -5.53 -5.60 0.19
C ARG A 127 -6.59 -6.67 0.48
N VAL A 128 -7.84 -6.42 0.04
CA VAL A 128 -8.93 -7.39 0.21
C VAL A 128 -8.63 -8.68 -0.53
N GLU A 129 -8.26 -8.59 -1.81
CA GLU A 129 -7.96 -9.75 -2.65
C GLU A 129 -6.85 -10.62 -2.08
N TYR A 130 -5.76 -10.02 -1.60
CA TYR A 130 -4.61 -10.77 -1.08
C TYR A 130 -4.95 -11.56 0.19
N ALA A 131 -5.82 -11.02 1.05
CA ALA A 131 -6.33 -11.76 2.20
C ALA A 131 -7.38 -12.80 1.77
N GLU A 132 -8.33 -12.44 0.90
CA GLU A 132 -9.45 -13.30 0.46
C GLU A 132 -8.95 -14.54 -0.30
N THR A 133 -7.94 -14.37 -1.16
CA THR A 133 -7.40 -15.45 -2.00
C THR A 133 -6.30 -16.27 -1.32
N GLY A 134 -5.83 -15.87 -0.12
CA GLY A 134 -4.73 -16.51 0.57
C GLY A 134 -3.36 -16.29 -0.10
N LYS A 135 -3.21 -15.25 -0.93
CA LYS A 135 -1.90 -14.78 -1.41
C LYS A 135 -1.02 -14.35 -0.24
N ALA A 136 -1.60 -13.67 0.74
CA ALA A 136 -1.00 -13.40 2.04
C ALA A 136 -1.76 -14.17 3.14
N ASP A 137 -1.06 -14.60 4.18
CA ASP A 137 -1.70 -15.19 5.35
C ASP A 137 -2.39 -14.12 6.19
N ILE A 138 -1.75 -12.96 6.29
CA ILE A 138 -2.28 -11.75 6.91
C ILE A 138 -1.99 -10.53 6.04
N VAL A 139 -2.85 -9.52 6.11
CA VAL A 139 -2.61 -8.20 5.54
C VAL A 139 -2.55 -7.18 6.67
N ALA A 140 -1.39 -6.56 6.84
CA ALA A 140 -1.12 -5.49 7.78
C ALA A 140 -0.54 -4.29 7.02
N ALA A 141 -1.42 -3.56 6.36
CA ALA A 141 -1.09 -2.48 5.44
C ALA A 141 -1.99 -1.28 5.71
N ASN A 142 -1.89 -0.73 6.93
CA ASN A 142 -2.70 0.39 7.40
C ASN A 142 -4.17 0.18 6.98
N PHE A 143 -4.71 -0.99 7.34
CA PHE A 143 -5.95 -1.50 6.75
C PHE A 143 -7.16 -1.13 7.59
N THR A 144 -7.82 -0.04 7.22
CA THR A 144 -9.03 0.48 7.87
C THR A 144 -10.15 -0.55 7.82
N VAL A 145 -10.76 -0.81 8.96
CA VAL A 145 -11.95 -1.66 9.10
C VAL A 145 -13.15 -0.91 8.54
N THR A 146 -13.81 -1.48 7.53
CA THR A 146 -15.10 -0.99 7.01
C THR A 146 -16.09 -2.14 6.87
N PRO A 147 -17.41 -1.87 6.93
CA PRO A 147 -18.43 -2.91 6.73
C PRO A 147 -18.22 -3.69 5.42
N GLU A 148 -17.95 -3.00 4.33
CA GLU A 148 -17.78 -3.60 3.00
C GLU A 148 -16.56 -4.54 2.94
N ARG A 149 -15.45 -4.15 3.58
CA ARG A 149 -14.26 -4.99 3.69
C ARG A 149 -14.50 -6.18 4.61
N ALA A 150 -15.22 -5.98 5.73
CA ALA A 150 -15.56 -7.03 6.68
C ALA A 150 -16.51 -8.10 6.11
N GLU A 151 -17.21 -7.83 5.02
CA GLU A 151 -17.94 -8.87 4.28
C GLU A 151 -17.01 -9.88 3.61
N LYS A 152 -15.79 -9.46 3.24
CA LYS A 152 -14.83 -10.23 2.44
C LYS A 152 -13.72 -10.87 3.25
N VAL A 153 -13.27 -10.22 4.29
CA VAL A 153 -12.17 -10.66 5.16
C VAL A 153 -12.58 -10.59 6.62
N ASP A 154 -11.84 -11.23 7.49
CA ASP A 154 -12.01 -11.07 8.94
C ASP A 154 -10.90 -10.16 9.47
N PHE A 155 -11.27 -9.21 10.32
CA PHE A 155 -10.35 -8.27 10.95
C PHE A 155 -10.07 -8.66 12.40
N SER A 156 -8.82 -8.46 12.82
CA SER A 156 -8.40 -8.57 14.21
C SER A 156 -8.95 -7.44 15.09
N LEU A 157 -8.64 -7.49 16.37
CA LEU A 157 -8.71 -6.30 17.22
C LEU A 157 -7.87 -5.19 16.60
N PRO A 158 -8.30 -3.92 16.72
CA PRO A 158 -7.54 -2.79 16.16
C PRO A 158 -6.26 -2.54 16.95
N TYR A 159 -5.25 -2.02 16.24
CA TYR A 159 -3.97 -1.62 16.81
C TYR A 159 -3.65 -0.12 16.61
N MET A 160 -4.49 0.62 15.89
CA MET A 160 -4.35 2.05 15.65
C MET A 160 -5.70 2.69 15.29
N LYS A 161 -5.81 4.00 15.47
CA LYS A 161 -6.95 4.82 15.04
C LYS A 161 -6.49 5.87 14.04
N VAL A 162 -7.36 6.20 13.08
CA VAL A 162 -7.13 7.23 12.06
C VAL A 162 -8.40 7.98 11.74
N SER A 163 -8.28 9.16 11.13
CA SER A 163 -9.32 9.82 10.36
C SER A 163 -8.74 10.22 9.00
N LEU A 164 -9.54 10.79 8.11
CA LEU A 164 -9.01 11.31 6.86
C LEU A 164 -8.41 12.70 7.06
N GLY A 165 -7.40 13.03 6.23
CA GLY A 165 -6.82 14.36 6.16
C GLY A 165 -6.67 14.83 4.72
N VAL A 166 -6.45 16.14 4.54
CA VAL A 166 -6.20 16.75 3.23
C VAL A 166 -4.96 17.62 3.31
N VAL A 167 -3.99 17.34 2.45
CA VAL A 167 -2.77 18.12 2.27
C VAL A 167 -2.81 18.85 0.92
N SER A 168 -2.32 20.08 0.89
CA SER A 168 -2.28 20.92 -0.30
C SER A 168 -1.07 21.87 -0.27
N PRO A 169 -0.68 22.48 -1.43
CA PRO A 169 0.41 23.44 -1.46
C PRO A 169 0.15 24.66 -0.57
N ASP A 170 1.19 25.17 0.11
CA ASP A 170 1.12 26.35 1.00
C ASP A 170 0.52 27.60 0.31
N LYS A 171 0.74 27.73 -0.98
CA LYS A 171 0.19 28.84 -1.79
C LYS A 171 -1.33 28.77 -2.02
N ALA A 172 -1.95 27.61 -1.72
CA ALA A 172 -3.37 27.33 -1.95
C ALA A 172 -3.87 26.27 -0.96
N VAL A 173 -3.74 26.57 0.35
CA VAL A 173 -4.15 25.63 1.41
C VAL A 173 -5.65 25.43 1.37
N ILE A 174 -6.08 24.19 1.30
CA ILE A 174 -7.49 23.75 1.37
C ILE A 174 -7.83 23.50 2.84
N LYS A 175 -8.74 24.31 3.41
CA LYS A 175 -9.11 24.26 4.83
C LYS A 175 -10.50 23.70 5.08
N SER A 176 -11.30 23.55 4.04
CA SER A 176 -12.64 22.98 4.11
C SER A 176 -12.96 22.19 2.84
N ILE A 177 -13.97 21.31 2.94
CA ILE A 177 -14.42 20.54 1.77
C ILE A 177 -14.99 21.48 0.69
N ASP A 178 -15.66 22.54 1.08
CA ASP A 178 -16.24 23.50 0.14
C ASP A 178 -15.17 24.14 -0.78
N GLU A 179 -13.93 24.25 -0.30
CA GLU A 179 -12.81 24.78 -1.10
C GLU A 179 -12.29 23.77 -2.14
N LEU A 180 -12.73 22.51 -2.08
CA LEU A 180 -12.45 21.49 -3.11
C LEU A 180 -13.35 21.63 -4.34
N LYS A 181 -14.39 22.45 -4.27
CA LYS A 181 -15.23 22.73 -5.44
C LYS A 181 -14.36 23.27 -6.58
N ASP A 182 -14.56 22.74 -7.78
CA ASP A 182 -13.79 23.05 -8.99
C ASP A 182 -12.28 22.74 -8.88
N LYS A 183 -11.86 21.98 -7.86
CA LYS A 183 -10.50 21.50 -7.65
C LYS A 183 -10.36 20.02 -8.00
N THR A 184 -9.13 19.61 -8.26
CA THR A 184 -8.80 18.21 -8.45
C THR A 184 -8.18 17.65 -7.17
N LEU A 185 -8.90 16.72 -6.52
CA LEU A 185 -8.42 16.00 -5.35
C LEU A 185 -7.79 14.68 -5.80
N ILE A 186 -6.52 14.50 -5.45
CA ILE A 186 -5.80 13.24 -5.66
C ILE A 186 -6.18 12.28 -4.54
N VAL A 187 -6.41 11.02 -4.89
CA VAL A 187 -6.62 9.90 -3.96
C VAL A 187 -5.96 8.63 -4.50
N SER A 188 -5.65 7.69 -3.62
CA SER A 188 -5.23 6.34 -4.04
C SER A 188 -6.45 5.42 -4.14
N LYS A 189 -6.50 4.56 -5.17
CA LYS A 189 -7.61 3.62 -5.40
C LYS A 189 -7.73 2.62 -4.24
N GLY A 190 -8.95 2.23 -3.90
CA GLY A 190 -9.24 1.27 -2.83
C GLY A 190 -9.04 1.81 -1.41
N THR A 191 -8.85 3.13 -1.25
CA THR A 191 -8.73 3.78 0.06
C THR A 191 -10.08 4.27 0.60
N THR A 192 -10.14 4.49 1.91
CA THR A 192 -11.30 5.13 2.56
C THR A 192 -11.51 6.55 2.06
N ALA A 193 -10.44 7.28 1.73
CA ALA A 193 -10.53 8.61 1.12
C ALA A 193 -11.23 8.58 -0.24
N GLU A 194 -10.84 7.66 -1.14
CA GLU A 194 -11.53 7.50 -2.43
C GLU A 194 -13.02 7.23 -2.24
N TYR A 195 -13.37 6.29 -1.34
CA TYR A 195 -14.76 5.93 -1.07
C TYR A 195 -15.54 7.10 -0.46
N TYR A 196 -14.95 7.77 0.54
CA TYR A 196 -15.58 8.89 1.26
C TYR A 196 -15.97 10.01 0.30
N PHE A 197 -15.03 10.48 -0.51
CA PHE A 197 -15.30 11.57 -1.46
C PHE A 197 -16.22 11.13 -2.60
N SER A 198 -16.04 9.93 -3.15
CA SER A 198 -16.92 9.42 -4.21
C SER A 198 -18.38 9.30 -3.77
N LYS A 199 -18.62 8.97 -2.49
CA LYS A 199 -19.96 8.76 -1.94
C LYS A 199 -20.60 10.06 -1.47
N ASN A 200 -19.86 10.87 -0.72
CA ASN A 200 -20.42 12.01 -0.01
C ASN A 200 -20.26 13.33 -0.77
N TYR A 201 -19.31 13.42 -1.70
CA TYR A 201 -18.96 14.63 -2.44
C TYR A 201 -18.70 14.30 -3.92
N PRO A 202 -19.72 13.77 -4.64
CA PRO A 202 -19.57 13.34 -6.03
C PRO A 202 -19.24 14.49 -7.00
N GLU A 203 -19.43 15.74 -6.58
CA GLU A 203 -19.06 16.94 -7.33
C GLU A 203 -17.55 17.24 -7.28
N VAL A 204 -16.81 16.68 -6.31
CA VAL A 204 -15.36 16.83 -6.23
C VAL A 204 -14.69 15.99 -7.30
N LYS A 205 -13.88 16.62 -8.13
CA LYS A 205 -13.14 15.93 -9.19
C LYS A 205 -12.03 15.09 -8.59
N LEU A 206 -12.15 13.76 -8.59
CA LEU A 206 -11.13 12.85 -8.13
C LEU A 206 -10.16 12.46 -9.24
N GLN A 207 -8.87 12.54 -8.95
CA GLN A 207 -7.80 11.93 -9.74
C GLN A 207 -7.20 10.77 -8.95
N LYS A 208 -7.35 9.56 -9.49
CA LYS A 208 -7.11 8.30 -8.78
C LYS A 208 -5.82 7.65 -9.25
N TYR A 209 -4.95 7.26 -8.32
CA TYR A 209 -3.69 6.56 -8.57
C TYR A 209 -3.68 5.18 -7.93
N ASP A 210 -2.87 4.26 -8.47
CA ASP A 210 -2.79 2.90 -7.95
C ASP A 210 -1.90 2.84 -6.69
N SER A 211 -0.79 3.59 -6.67
CA SER A 211 0.18 3.63 -5.57
C SER A 211 0.18 4.96 -4.82
N TYR A 212 0.68 4.96 -3.58
CA TYR A 212 0.90 6.20 -2.82
C TYR A 212 2.04 7.03 -3.43
N ALA A 213 3.10 6.38 -3.91
CA ALA A 213 4.21 7.06 -4.57
C ALA A 213 3.74 7.87 -5.78
N ASP A 214 2.90 7.29 -6.64
CA ASP A 214 2.35 8.00 -7.81
C ASP A 214 1.41 9.13 -7.42
N ALA A 215 0.59 8.95 -6.37
CA ALA A 215 -0.30 9.97 -5.86
C ALA A 215 0.47 11.18 -5.31
N TYR A 216 1.50 10.95 -4.51
CA TYR A 216 2.35 12.03 -4.00
C TYR A 216 3.18 12.71 -5.09
N ASN A 217 3.70 11.96 -6.05
CA ASN A 217 4.37 12.53 -7.22
C ASN A 217 3.43 13.42 -8.02
N ALA A 218 2.17 13.01 -8.15
CA ALA A 218 1.17 13.81 -8.84
C ALA A 218 0.90 15.14 -8.13
N LEU A 219 0.88 15.15 -6.79
CA LEU A 219 0.73 16.38 -6.01
C LEU A 219 1.96 17.28 -6.16
N LEU A 220 3.18 16.72 -6.06
CA LEU A 220 4.44 17.44 -6.24
C LEU A 220 4.55 18.07 -7.64
N ASP A 221 4.09 17.38 -8.68
CA ASP A 221 4.07 17.84 -10.07
C ASP A 221 2.95 18.85 -10.35
N GLY A 222 2.06 19.13 -9.38
CA GLY A 222 0.91 20.01 -9.56
C GLY A 222 -0.16 19.44 -10.49
N ARG A 223 -0.26 18.10 -10.60
CA ARG A 223 -1.30 17.42 -11.39
C ARG A 223 -2.65 17.35 -10.67
N GLY A 224 -2.72 17.80 -9.43
CA GLY A 224 -3.92 18.00 -8.63
C GLY A 224 -3.69 19.11 -7.61
N ASP A 225 -4.78 19.62 -7.04
CA ASP A 225 -4.77 20.76 -6.12
C ASP A 225 -4.51 20.32 -4.66
N ALA A 226 -4.91 19.08 -4.31
CA ALA A 226 -4.75 18.52 -2.97
C ALA A 226 -4.68 17.00 -3.05
N PHE A 227 -4.23 16.36 -1.97
CA PHE A 227 -4.26 14.91 -1.78
C PHE A 227 -4.93 14.56 -0.46
N SER A 228 -5.78 13.51 -0.48
CA SER A 228 -6.43 12.99 0.71
C SER A 228 -6.10 11.51 0.94
N THR A 229 -5.72 11.21 2.16
CA THR A 229 -5.55 9.88 2.74
C THR A 229 -5.70 9.97 4.25
N ASP A 230 -5.20 8.98 5.02
CA ASP A 230 -5.24 9.04 6.48
C ASP A 230 -4.50 10.28 7.01
N ASN A 231 -5.07 10.92 8.01
CA ASN A 231 -4.55 12.16 8.59
C ASN A 231 -3.12 12.02 9.10
N THR A 232 -2.81 10.90 9.74
CA THR A 232 -1.47 10.58 10.21
C THR A 232 -0.45 10.57 9.06
N GLU A 233 -0.81 10.04 7.90
CA GLU A 233 0.06 9.99 6.73
C GLU A 233 0.29 11.38 6.12
N VAL A 234 -0.78 12.15 5.85
CA VAL A 234 -0.62 13.49 5.26
C VAL A 234 0.17 14.42 6.18
N LEU A 235 0.03 14.28 7.51
CA LEU A 235 0.84 15.02 8.49
C LEU A 235 2.33 14.66 8.41
N ALA A 236 2.65 13.35 8.34
CA ALA A 236 4.03 12.90 8.19
C ALA A 236 4.64 13.39 6.88
N TRP A 237 3.88 13.25 5.80
CA TRP A 237 4.33 13.64 4.47
C TRP A 237 4.56 15.16 4.38
N ALA A 238 3.65 15.98 4.89
CA ALA A 238 3.80 17.44 4.90
C ALA A 238 5.04 17.89 5.69
N LYS A 239 5.33 17.25 6.83
CA LYS A 239 6.56 17.52 7.60
C LYS A 239 7.83 17.23 6.81
N ALA A 240 7.82 16.20 5.98
CA ALA A 240 8.94 15.83 5.14
C ALA A 240 9.07 16.65 3.85
N ASN A 241 7.98 17.34 3.44
CA ASN A 241 7.90 18.07 2.18
C ASN A 241 7.52 19.55 2.42
N PRO A 242 8.49 20.42 2.76
CA PRO A 242 8.24 21.86 2.91
C PRO A 242 7.60 22.45 1.66
N GLY A 243 6.62 23.32 1.85
CA GLY A 243 5.81 23.90 0.77
C GLY A 243 4.41 23.28 0.67
N PHE A 244 4.08 22.37 1.58
CA PHE A 244 2.76 21.76 1.71
C PHE A 244 2.24 21.82 3.14
N THR A 245 0.95 22.06 3.29
CA THR A 245 0.26 22.16 4.58
C THR A 245 -0.95 21.23 4.59
N VAL A 246 -1.15 20.56 5.73
CA VAL A 246 -2.40 19.86 6.03
C VAL A 246 -3.41 20.91 6.49
N GLY A 247 -4.36 21.22 5.62
CA GLY A 247 -5.38 22.21 5.92
C GLY A 247 -6.65 21.62 6.55
N ILE A 248 -6.89 20.30 6.32
CA ILE A 248 -7.92 19.52 7.00
C ILE A 248 -7.20 18.35 7.67
N ASP A 249 -7.13 18.36 8.99
CA ASP A 249 -6.40 17.40 9.82
C ASP A 249 -7.27 16.26 10.36
N SER A 250 -8.58 16.39 10.28
CA SER A 250 -9.55 15.36 10.64
C SER A 250 -10.83 15.52 9.85
N LEU A 251 -11.20 14.47 9.10
CA LEU A 251 -12.37 14.44 8.25
C LEU A 251 -13.06 13.08 8.35
N GLY A 252 -14.40 13.11 8.49
CA GLY A 252 -15.22 11.92 8.71
C GLY A 252 -15.13 11.41 10.15
N ASP A 253 -15.55 10.17 10.34
CA ASP A 253 -15.48 9.49 11.64
C ASP A 253 -14.04 9.03 11.92
N VAL A 254 -13.77 8.74 13.21
CA VAL A 254 -12.53 8.07 13.59
C VAL A 254 -12.66 6.58 13.28
N ASP A 255 -11.84 6.12 12.38
CA ASP A 255 -11.75 4.73 11.94
C ASP A 255 -10.68 3.97 12.72
N THR A 256 -10.73 2.64 12.64
CA THR A 256 -9.73 1.75 13.25
C THR A 256 -8.93 1.01 12.18
N ILE A 257 -7.66 0.79 12.46
CA ILE A 257 -6.76 -0.02 11.66
C ILE A 257 -6.58 -1.39 12.33
N ALA A 258 -6.73 -2.45 11.55
CA ALA A 258 -6.59 -3.83 12.03
C ALA A 258 -5.89 -4.73 11.00
N VAL A 259 -5.39 -5.87 11.47
CA VAL A 259 -4.86 -6.93 10.61
C VAL A 259 -6.03 -7.69 9.98
N ALA A 260 -5.97 -7.95 8.68
CA ALA A 260 -6.95 -8.79 8.00
C ALA A 260 -6.40 -10.20 7.75
N VAL A 261 -7.28 -11.19 7.90
CA VAL A 261 -7.06 -12.59 7.54
C VAL A 261 -8.13 -13.04 6.54
N GLN A 262 -7.88 -14.15 5.86
CA GLN A 262 -8.88 -14.78 5.00
C GLN A 262 -10.17 -15.06 5.78
N LYS A 263 -11.32 -14.77 5.17
CA LYS A 263 -12.64 -14.96 5.77
C LYS A 263 -12.81 -16.38 6.31
N GLY A 264 -13.20 -16.49 7.59
CA GLY A 264 -13.41 -17.77 8.27
C GLY A 264 -12.13 -18.41 8.84
N ASN A 265 -10.94 -17.81 8.70
CA ASN A 265 -9.71 -18.29 9.33
C ASN A 265 -9.67 -17.93 10.83
N LYS A 266 -10.55 -18.55 11.60
CA LYS A 266 -10.68 -18.27 13.04
C LYS A 266 -9.44 -18.63 13.83
N ASP A 267 -8.73 -19.69 13.46
CA ASP A 267 -7.53 -20.15 14.16
C ASP A 267 -6.44 -19.06 14.17
N LEU A 268 -6.10 -18.51 13.01
CA LEU A 268 -5.12 -17.44 12.89
C LEU A 268 -5.64 -16.12 13.50
N LEU A 269 -6.93 -15.80 13.29
CA LEU A 269 -7.54 -14.61 13.84
C LEU A 269 -7.53 -14.60 15.38
N ASP A 270 -7.90 -15.71 16.00
CA ASP A 270 -7.94 -15.85 17.46
C ASP A 270 -6.52 -15.76 18.04
N TRP A 271 -5.53 -16.34 17.35
CA TRP A 271 -4.12 -16.22 17.73
C TRP A 271 -3.68 -14.74 17.68
N ILE A 272 -3.92 -14.03 16.57
CA ILE A 272 -3.57 -12.59 16.42
C ILE A 272 -4.24 -11.76 17.51
N ASN A 273 -5.52 -12.00 17.77
CA ASN A 273 -6.26 -11.27 18.80
C ASN A 273 -5.70 -11.48 20.21
N ASN A 274 -5.22 -12.69 20.50
CA ASN A 274 -4.56 -12.97 21.78
C ASN A 274 -3.21 -12.24 21.86
N GLU A 275 -2.41 -12.27 20.78
CA GLU A 275 -1.15 -11.53 20.71
C GLU A 275 -1.36 -10.02 20.91
N ILE A 276 -2.34 -9.40 20.22
CA ILE A 276 -2.65 -7.97 20.41
C ILE A 276 -2.94 -7.66 21.89
N LYS A 277 -3.70 -8.51 22.59
CA LYS A 277 -4.01 -8.32 24.03
C LYS A 277 -2.76 -8.44 24.90
N GLU A 278 -1.90 -9.44 24.65
CA GLU A 278 -0.67 -9.60 25.41
C GLU A 278 0.31 -8.47 25.15
N LEU A 279 0.48 -8.07 23.89
CA LEU A 279 1.31 -6.93 23.48
C LEU A 279 0.82 -5.61 24.10
N GLY A 280 -0.49 -5.43 24.24
CA GLY A 280 -1.06 -4.28 24.96
C GLY A 280 -0.64 -4.25 26.44
N LYS A 281 -0.59 -5.41 27.12
CA LYS A 281 -0.10 -5.52 28.51
C LYS A 281 1.39 -5.22 28.64
N GLU A 282 2.18 -5.54 27.61
CA GLU A 282 3.61 -5.27 27.53
C GLU A 282 3.95 -3.82 27.14
N ASN A 283 2.96 -2.96 26.91
CA ASN A 283 3.15 -1.61 26.38
C ASN A 283 3.83 -1.56 25.00
N PHE A 284 3.70 -2.64 24.23
CA PHE A 284 4.39 -2.82 22.93
C PHE A 284 4.01 -1.75 21.91
N PHE A 285 2.73 -1.37 21.83
CA PHE A 285 2.27 -0.39 20.84
C PHE A 285 2.84 1.00 21.09
N HIS A 286 3.05 1.37 22.36
CA HIS A 286 3.76 2.59 22.72
C HIS A 286 5.25 2.52 22.31
N GLU A 287 5.92 1.39 22.52
CA GLU A 287 7.30 1.20 22.07
C GLU A 287 7.40 1.19 20.53
N ALA A 288 6.42 0.60 19.85
CA ALA A 288 6.32 0.65 18.38
C ALA A 288 6.13 2.10 17.89
N TYR A 289 5.27 2.88 18.56
CA TYR A 289 5.08 4.31 18.30
C TYR A 289 6.41 5.06 18.46
N LYS A 290 7.08 4.91 19.59
CA LYS A 290 8.39 5.56 19.82
C LYS A 290 9.43 5.21 18.77
N ALA A 291 9.47 3.95 18.34
CA ALA A 291 10.46 3.48 17.39
C ALA A 291 10.22 3.98 15.96
N THR A 292 8.96 4.23 15.59
CA THR A 292 8.58 4.46 14.17
C THR A 292 7.88 5.78 13.92
N LEU A 293 7.00 6.23 14.81
CA LEU A 293 6.10 7.37 14.62
C LEU A 293 6.50 8.61 15.41
N GLU A 294 6.95 8.47 16.66
CA GLU A 294 7.36 9.59 17.52
C GLU A 294 8.42 10.50 16.88
N PRO A 295 9.44 10.00 16.16
CA PRO A 295 10.38 10.87 15.44
C PRO A 295 9.72 11.85 14.46
N ILE A 296 8.52 11.53 14.03
CA ILE A 296 7.74 12.32 13.07
C ILE A 296 6.71 13.18 13.78
N TYR A 297 5.93 12.60 14.71
CA TYR A 297 4.78 13.27 15.33
C TYR A 297 5.10 13.93 16.67
N GLY A 298 6.16 13.49 17.37
CA GLY A 298 6.46 13.88 18.75
C GLY A 298 5.57 13.15 19.77
N ASP A 299 5.76 13.45 21.06
CA ASP A 299 5.14 12.73 22.18
C ASP A 299 3.60 12.84 22.27
N SER A 300 2.99 13.78 21.54
CA SER A 300 1.57 14.14 21.71
C SER A 300 0.59 13.30 20.87
N ALA A 301 1.05 12.39 20.06
CA ALA A 301 0.23 11.65 19.09
C ALA A 301 0.26 10.13 19.28
N ASP A 302 0.56 9.66 20.50
CA ASP A 302 0.52 8.23 20.84
C ASP A 302 -0.91 7.67 20.59
N PRO A 303 -1.08 6.63 19.73
CA PRO A 303 -2.38 6.14 19.26
C PRO A 303 -3.19 5.40 20.33
#